data_71f5452edf71fd3d5fcaf58891b0cba2
#
_entry.id   71f5452edf71fd3d5fcaf58891b0cba2
#
_cell.length_a   1.000
_cell.length_b   1.000
_cell.length_c   1.000
_cell.angle_alpha   90.00
_cell.angle_beta   90.00
_cell.angle_gamma   90.00
#
_symmetry.space_group_name_H-M   'P 1'
#
loop_
_entity.id
_entity.type
_entity.pdbx_description
1 polymer ?
#
loop_
_entity_poly.entity_id
_entity_poly.type
_entity_poly.pdbx_seq_one_letter_code
_entity_poly.pdbx_strand_id
1 'polypeptide(L)'
;HGDAMSYVADKESAAWINRNVRPWYYYWSFFLETGVWAILLLSSLFLPLWSKEDRKRKEYLFPLLWMLSTVVLLSLLPEKKNRYLLPVLMSAAYTMGYLIIVWADRLRSPQASKADKAVYRVNAWLVAVVVAVLPIAGYWFVYRPGYVSLPTLAVLSVLIWGIAACLIRSAVRLQPIKLVGGVLILFLSAECFMLPLLG
;
A
#
# COMPACT_ATOMS: atom_id res chain seq x y z
N HIS A 1 45.03 31.32 5.96
CA HIS A 1 44.36 30.49 4.92
C HIS A 1 43.87 29.12 5.44
N GLY A 2 44.50 28.54 6.49
CA GLY A 2 44.10 27.27 7.08
C GLY A 2 42.74 27.34 7.79
N ASP A 3 42.49 28.41 8.54
CA ASP A 3 41.26 28.57 9.35
C ASP A 3 39.99 28.71 8.50
N ALA A 4 40.08 29.34 7.34
CA ALA A 4 38.93 29.47 6.42
C ALA A 4 38.56 28.13 5.78
N MET A 5 39.55 27.30 5.48
CA MET A 5 39.32 25.98 4.91
C MET A 5 38.74 25.01 5.92
N SER A 6 39.24 25.03 7.16
CA SER A 6 38.65 24.19 8.24
C SER A 6 37.22 24.60 8.56
N TYR A 7 36.93 25.90 8.62
CA TYR A 7 35.56 26.41 8.83
C TYR A 7 34.57 25.97 7.71
N VAL A 8 35.00 26.03 6.44
CA VAL A 8 34.19 25.59 5.32
C VAL A 8 33.97 24.07 5.37
N ALA A 9 35.01 23.30 5.67
CA ALA A 9 34.92 21.84 5.80
C ALA A 9 34.00 21.43 6.97
N ASP A 10 34.06 22.09 8.11
CA ASP A 10 33.20 21.84 9.26
C ASP A 10 31.74 22.23 8.96
N LYS A 11 31.52 23.35 8.29
CA LYS A 11 30.19 23.79 7.89
C LYS A 11 29.54 22.86 6.85
N GLU A 12 30.32 22.40 5.89
CA GLU A 12 29.86 21.43 4.91
C GLU A 12 29.61 20.07 5.55
N SER A 13 30.49 19.59 6.40
CA SER A 13 30.30 18.32 7.12
C SER A 13 29.07 18.36 8.02
N ALA A 14 28.88 19.46 8.78
CA ALA A 14 27.67 19.66 9.59
C ALA A 14 26.40 19.73 8.74
N ALA A 15 26.44 20.39 7.59
CA ALA A 15 25.33 20.43 6.65
C ALA A 15 25.02 19.04 6.05
N TRP A 16 26.04 18.20 5.80
CA TRP A 16 25.88 16.83 5.34
C TRP A 16 25.31 15.92 6.44
N ILE A 17 25.80 16.03 7.67
CA ILE A 17 25.35 15.23 8.82
C ILE A 17 23.90 15.55 9.17
N ASN A 18 23.48 16.82 9.11
CA ASN A 18 22.12 17.26 9.43
C ASN A 18 21.15 17.18 8.24
N ARG A 19 21.63 16.82 7.06
CA ARG A 19 20.79 16.73 5.87
C ARG A 19 19.86 15.50 5.97
N ASN A 20 18.55 15.75 5.97
CA ASN A 20 17.52 14.71 6.05
C ASN A 20 17.47 13.90 7.36
N VAL A 21 17.94 14.46 8.48
CA VAL A 21 17.69 13.85 9.79
C VAL A 21 16.19 13.93 10.10
N ARG A 22 15.56 12.78 10.27
CA ARG A 22 14.13 12.66 10.59
C ARG A 22 13.93 11.76 11.80
N PRO A 23 12.77 11.85 12.50
CA PRO A 23 12.47 11.03 13.66
C PRO A 23 12.60 9.53 13.35
N TRP A 24 12.87 8.71 14.38
CA TRP A 24 13.03 7.26 14.26
C TRP A 24 11.78 6.56 13.68
N TYR A 25 10.59 7.09 13.95
CA TYR A 25 9.31 6.55 13.46
C TYR A 25 9.00 6.93 12.01
N TYR A 26 9.85 7.69 11.31
CA TYR A 26 9.61 8.16 9.95
C TYR A 26 9.26 7.02 8.97
N TYR A 27 9.97 5.90 9.06
CA TYR A 27 9.72 4.78 8.16
C TYR A 27 8.49 3.94 8.56
N TRP A 28 7.88 4.14 9.71
CA TRP A 28 6.64 3.49 10.09
C TRP A 28 5.44 4.03 9.30
N SER A 29 5.54 5.23 8.75
CA SER A 29 4.56 5.78 7.80
C SER A 29 4.44 4.92 6.53
N PHE A 30 5.45 4.11 6.20
CA PHE A 30 5.42 3.14 5.11
C PHE A 30 4.15 2.29 5.10
N PHE A 31 3.69 1.84 6.25
CA PHE A 31 2.48 1.04 6.34
C PHE A 31 1.23 1.80 5.88
N LEU A 32 1.22 3.11 5.95
CA LEU A 32 0.15 3.98 5.46
C LEU A 32 0.39 4.42 4.02
N GLU A 33 1.66 4.61 3.63
CA GLU A 33 2.06 5.04 2.29
C GLU A 33 1.78 3.99 1.20
N THR A 34 1.60 2.72 1.59
CA THR A 34 1.14 1.66 0.68
C THR A 34 -0.29 1.89 0.16
N GLY A 35 -0.97 2.96 0.60
CA GLY A 35 -2.26 3.41 0.08
C GLY A 35 -3.35 2.35 0.23
N VAL A 36 -4.00 1.98 -0.89
CA VAL A 36 -5.08 0.98 -0.90
C VAL A 36 -4.65 -0.37 -0.33
N TRP A 37 -3.35 -0.70 -0.42
CA TRP A 37 -2.78 -1.95 0.10
C TRP A 37 -2.47 -1.90 1.61
N ALA A 38 -2.53 -0.73 2.25
CA ALA A 38 -2.18 -0.55 3.67
C ALA A 38 -2.95 -1.51 4.58
N ILE A 39 -4.26 -1.64 4.36
CA ILE A 39 -5.13 -2.50 5.18
C ILE A 39 -4.80 -3.97 4.96
N LEU A 40 -4.51 -4.36 3.71
CA LEU A 40 -4.10 -5.71 3.37
C LEU A 40 -2.74 -6.05 4.00
N LEU A 41 -1.79 -5.11 3.96
CA LEU A 41 -0.49 -5.26 4.61
C LEU A 41 -0.64 -5.41 6.12
N LEU A 42 -1.41 -4.56 6.77
CA LEU A 42 -1.69 -4.67 8.21
C LEU A 42 -2.36 -6.01 8.54
N SER A 43 -3.36 -6.43 7.74
CA SER A 43 -3.99 -7.74 7.92
C SER A 43 -2.99 -8.86 7.77
N SER A 44 -2.05 -8.78 6.82
CA SER A 44 -1.01 -9.80 6.65
C SER A 44 -0.07 -9.88 7.85
N LEU A 45 0.26 -8.76 8.51
CA LEU A 45 1.06 -8.74 9.74
C LEU A 45 0.38 -9.46 10.90
N PHE A 46 -0.93 -9.32 10.99
CA PHE A 46 -1.72 -9.90 12.08
C PHE A 46 -2.21 -11.33 11.80
N LEU A 47 -1.92 -11.90 10.62
CA LEU A 47 -2.27 -13.29 10.29
C LEU A 47 -1.93 -14.31 11.39
N PRO A 48 -0.76 -14.25 12.06
CA PRO A 48 -0.42 -15.20 13.12
C PRO A 48 -1.31 -15.15 14.35
N LEU A 49 -2.09 -14.09 14.54
CA LEU A 49 -2.99 -13.96 15.70
C LEU A 49 -4.20 -14.87 15.59
N TRP A 50 -4.73 -15.06 14.38
CA TRP A 50 -5.91 -15.92 14.18
C TRP A 50 -5.60 -17.24 13.46
N SER A 51 -4.41 -17.38 12.85
CA SER A 51 -3.99 -18.61 12.19
C SER A 51 -2.71 -19.17 12.83
N LYS A 52 -2.88 -20.13 13.75
CA LYS A 52 -1.75 -20.79 14.42
C LYS A 52 -0.91 -21.62 13.46
N GLU A 53 -1.51 -22.10 12.37
CA GLU A 53 -0.87 -22.92 11.35
C GLU A 53 0.12 -22.10 10.52
N ASP A 54 -0.28 -20.91 10.06
CA ASP A 54 0.56 -20.02 9.26
C ASP A 54 1.67 -19.37 10.10
N ARG A 55 1.44 -19.21 11.40
CA ARG A 55 2.44 -18.68 12.33
C ARG A 55 3.78 -19.42 12.29
N LYS A 56 3.79 -20.70 11.93
CA LYS A 56 4.98 -21.55 11.90
C LYS A 56 5.54 -21.78 10.50
N ARG A 57 4.86 -21.31 9.46
CA ARG A 57 5.29 -21.51 8.06
C ARG A 57 6.47 -20.61 7.71
N LYS A 58 7.55 -21.21 7.23
CA LYS A 58 8.78 -20.49 6.84
C LYS A 58 8.53 -19.51 5.69
N GLU A 59 7.64 -19.88 4.78
CA GLU A 59 7.25 -19.07 3.60
C GLU A 59 6.60 -17.74 4.01
N TYR A 60 5.93 -17.70 5.16
CA TYR A 60 5.35 -16.49 5.72
C TYR A 60 6.33 -15.75 6.64
N LEU A 61 7.02 -16.48 7.52
CA LEU A 61 7.88 -15.88 8.54
C LEU A 61 9.09 -15.18 7.94
N PHE A 62 9.71 -15.76 6.92
CA PHE A 62 10.92 -15.20 6.33
C PHE A 62 10.68 -13.78 5.76
N PRO A 63 9.72 -13.54 4.85
CA PRO A 63 9.47 -12.20 4.33
C PRO A 63 8.95 -11.24 5.40
N LEU A 64 8.17 -11.71 6.37
CA LEU A 64 7.71 -10.91 7.50
C LEU A 64 8.87 -10.42 8.35
N LEU A 65 9.76 -11.31 8.76
CA LEU A 65 10.94 -10.96 9.57
C LEU A 65 11.90 -10.07 8.77
N TRP A 66 12.09 -10.34 7.49
CA TRP A 66 12.90 -9.47 6.62
C TRP A 66 12.33 -8.06 6.58
N MET A 67 11.02 -7.93 6.32
CA MET A 67 10.36 -6.61 6.29
C MET A 67 10.53 -5.86 7.60
N LEU A 68 10.20 -6.50 8.73
CA LEU A 68 10.27 -5.87 10.05
C LEU A 68 11.71 -5.51 10.44
N SER A 69 12.67 -6.42 10.22
CA SER A 69 14.09 -6.14 10.52
C SER A 69 14.63 -5.00 9.68
N THR A 70 14.27 -4.94 8.39
CA THR A 70 14.69 -3.84 7.52
C THR A 70 14.10 -2.50 7.95
N VAL A 71 12.80 -2.45 8.31
CA VAL A 71 12.18 -1.22 8.84
C VAL A 71 12.85 -0.77 10.14
N VAL A 72 13.16 -1.71 11.05
CA VAL A 72 13.85 -1.39 12.31
C VAL A 72 15.27 -0.87 12.03
N LEU A 73 16.05 -1.56 11.19
CA LEU A 73 17.40 -1.13 10.82
C LEU A 73 17.40 0.26 10.17
N LEU A 74 16.49 0.52 9.23
CA LEU A 74 16.34 1.83 8.61
C LEU A 74 15.94 2.90 9.63
N SER A 75 15.12 2.54 10.62
CA SER A 75 14.70 3.47 11.68
C SER A 75 15.86 3.91 12.57
N LEU A 76 16.90 3.08 12.71
CA LEU A 76 18.12 3.41 13.47
C LEU A 76 19.06 4.35 12.71
N LEU A 77 18.98 4.41 11.38
CA LEU A 77 19.82 5.30 10.59
C LEU A 77 19.37 6.75 10.77
N PRO A 78 20.31 7.70 11.02
CA PRO A 78 19.96 9.11 11.17
C PRO A 78 19.47 9.74 9.85
N GLU A 79 20.12 9.42 8.75
CA GLU A 79 19.73 9.89 7.42
C GLU A 79 18.59 9.05 6.84
N LYS A 80 17.48 9.69 6.50
CA LYS A 80 16.27 9.01 6.02
C LYS A 80 15.90 9.45 4.60
N LYS A 81 15.87 8.48 3.68
CA LYS A 81 15.45 8.68 2.28
C LYS A 81 14.42 7.63 1.89
N ASN A 82 13.34 8.04 1.22
CA ASN A 82 12.26 7.14 0.79
C ASN A 82 12.75 5.98 -0.10
N ARG A 83 13.80 6.20 -0.90
CA ARG A 83 14.39 5.14 -1.74
C ARG A 83 14.91 3.93 -0.96
N TYR A 84 15.22 4.09 0.31
CA TYR A 84 15.67 2.97 1.17
C TYR A 84 14.54 1.99 1.52
N LEU A 85 13.28 2.37 1.27
CA LEU A 85 12.12 1.51 1.47
C LEU A 85 11.90 0.49 0.32
N LEU A 86 12.61 0.59 -0.81
CA LEU A 86 12.44 -0.35 -1.93
C LEU A 86 12.59 -1.83 -1.53
N PRO A 87 13.61 -2.24 -0.74
CA PRO A 87 13.71 -3.63 -0.28
C PRO A 87 12.53 -4.06 0.63
N VAL A 88 11.97 -3.10 1.39
CA VAL A 88 10.81 -3.35 2.27
C VAL A 88 9.56 -3.61 1.43
N LEU A 89 9.38 -2.87 0.31
CA LEU A 89 8.24 -3.06 -0.59
C LEU A 89 8.18 -4.49 -1.16
N MET A 90 9.33 -5.08 -1.52
CA MET A 90 9.38 -6.44 -2.05
C MET A 90 8.90 -7.46 -1.01
N SER A 91 9.42 -7.38 0.22
CA SER A 91 9.01 -8.29 1.30
C SER A 91 7.58 -8.05 1.75
N ALA A 92 7.09 -6.81 1.74
CA ALA A 92 5.70 -6.47 2.00
C ALA A 92 4.76 -7.07 0.94
N ALA A 93 5.11 -6.93 -0.35
CA ALA A 93 4.33 -7.52 -1.45
C ALA A 93 4.25 -9.05 -1.32
N TYR A 94 5.36 -9.70 -0.95
CA TYR A 94 5.38 -11.14 -0.73
C TYR A 94 4.48 -11.56 0.43
N THR A 95 4.52 -10.84 1.56
CA THR A 95 3.70 -11.11 2.75
C THR A 95 2.21 -10.93 2.45
N MET A 96 1.84 -9.87 1.70
CA MET A 96 0.47 -9.68 1.23
C MET A 96 0.02 -10.76 0.25
N GLY A 97 0.90 -11.14 -0.70
CA GLY A 97 0.64 -12.20 -1.67
C GLY A 97 0.36 -13.54 -0.98
N TYR A 98 1.14 -13.86 0.06
CA TYR A 98 0.90 -15.04 0.88
C TYR A 98 -0.51 -15.03 1.50
N LEU A 99 -0.94 -13.92 2.11
CA LEU A 99 -2.27 -13.79 2.68
C LEU A 99 -3.38 -13.99 1.63
N ILE A 100 -3.20 -13.44 0.41
CA ILE A 100 -4.16 -13.58 -0.68
C ILE A 100 -4.29 -15.05 -1.10
N ILE A 101 -3.17 -15.78 -1.21
CA ILE A 101 -3.16 -17.21 -1.54
C ILE A 101 -3.88 -18.02 -0.46
N VAL A 102 -3.55 -17.77 0.81
CA VAL A 102 -4.21 -18.41 1.95
C VAL A 102 -5.72 -18.18 1.92
N TRP A 103 -6.16 -16.96 1.64
CA TRP A 103 -7.59 -16.66 1.50
C TRP A 103 -8.20 -17.32 0.27
N ALA A 104 -7.48 -17.37 -0.86
CA ALA A 104 -7.97 -18.02 -2.09
C ALA A 104 -8.26 -19.50 -1.88
N ASP A 105 -7.44 -20.16 -1.09
CA ASP A 105 -7.59 -21.59 -0.79
C ASP A 105 -8.65 -21.83 0.30
N ARG A 106 -8.57 -21.08 1.41
CA ARG A 106 -9.44 -21.31 2.57
C ARG A 106 -10.88 -20.85 2.35
N LEU A 107 -11.10 -19.69 1.71
CA LEU A 107 -12.45 -19.15 1.53
C LEU A 107 -13.27 -19.94 0.51
N ARG A 108 -12.63 -20.80 -0.29
CA ARG A 108 -13.34 -21.77 -1.17
C ARG A 108 -13.92 -22.95 -0.39
N SER A 109 -13.35 -23.26 0.77
CA SER A 109 -13.83 -24.36 1.60
C SER A 109 -15.08 -23.95 2.40
N PRO A 110 -16.09 -24.83 2.53
CA PRO A 110 -17.24 -24.60 3.43
C PRO A 110 -16.82 -24.39 4.89
N GLN A 111 -15.68 -24.99 5.28
CA GLN A 111 -15.13 -24.95 6.64
C GLN A 111 -14.24 -23.72 6.91
N ALA A 112 -14.25 -22.71 6.02
CA ALA A 112 -13.46 -21.51 6.19
C ALA A 112 -13.73 -20.83 7.55
N SER A 113 -12.64 -20.47 8.24
CA SER A 113 -12.70 -19.81 9.55
C SER A 113 -13.57 -18.55 9.52
N LYS A 114 -14.34 -18.33 10.58
CA LYS A 114 -15.11 -17.08 10.75
C LYS A 114 -14.19 -15.86 10.74
N ALA A 115 -12.99 -15.99 11.30
CA ALA A 115 -12.00 -14.92 11.34
C ALA A 115 -11.49 -14.58 9.93
N ASP A 116 -11.13 -15.57 9.10
CA ASP A 116 -10.70 -15.33 7.71
C ASP A 116 -11.78 -14.64 6.90
N LYS A 117 -13.04 -15.08 7.02
CA LYS A 117 -14.20 -14.45 6.35
C LYS A 117 -14.41 -13.01 6.81
N ALA A 118 -14.29 -12.74 8.12
CA ALA A 118 -14.48 -11.41 8.68
C ALA A 118 -13.37 -10.45 8.24
N VAL A 119 -12.10 -10.85 8.40
CA VAL A 119 -10.94 -10.03 8.03
C VAL A 119 -10.94 -9.76 6.52
N TYR A 120 -11.21 -10.77 5.69
CA TYR A 120 -11.34 -10.57 4.25
C TYR A 120 -12.45 -9.58 3.89
N ARG A 121 -13.66 -9.72 4.49
CA ARG A 121 -14.77 -8.80 4.23
C ARG A 121 -14.44 -7.37 4.62
N VAL A 122 -13.83 -7.16 5.79
CA VAL A 122 -13.41 -5.82 6.24
C VAL A 122 -12.45 -5.21 5.21
N ASN A 123 -11.41 -5.93 4.79
CA ASN A 123 -10.48 -5.45 3.76
C ASN A 123 -11.21 -5.12 2.45
N ALA A 124 -12.02 -6.03 1.95
CA ALA A 124 -12.70 -5.89 0.67
C ALA A 124 -13.71 -4.73 0.67
N TRP A 125 -14.46 -4.55 1.77
CA TRP A 125 -15.39 -3.43 1.92
C TRP A 125 -14.67 -2.09 2.03
N LEU A 126 -13.57 -2.01 2.79
CA LEU A 126 -12.80 -0.77 2.91
C LEU A 126 -12.22 -0.35 1.56
N VAL A 127 -11.65 -1.30 0.81
CA VAL A 127 -11.16 -1.03 -0.55
C VAL A 127 -12.31 -0.58 -1.47
N ALA A 128 -13.45 -1.27 -1.44
CA ALA A 128 -14.60 -0.92 -2.27
C ALA A 128 -15.15 0.47 -1.96
N VAL A 129 -15.23 0.85 -0.68
CA VAL A 129 -15.67 2.19 -0.25
C VAL A 129 -14.69 3.27 -0.72
N VAL A 130 -13.38 3.05 -0.53
CA VAL A 130 -12.36 3.98 -1.01
C VAL A 130 -12.51 4.20 -2.51
N VAL A 131 -12.62 3.12 -3.30
CA VAL A 131 -12.77 3.21 -4.75
C VAL A 131 -14.10 3.90 -5.14
N ALA A 132 -15.20 3.63 -4.43
CA ALA A 132 -16.49 4.27 -4.71
C ALA A 132 -16.50 5.78 -4.45
N VAL A 133 -15.66 6.26 -3.53
CA VAL A 133 -15.52 7.69 -3.20
C VAL A 133 -14.60 8.43 -4.18
N LEU A 134 -13.71 7.74 -4.92
CA LEU A 134 -12.77 8.38 -5.86
C LEU A 134 -13.42 9.31 -6.88
N PRO A 135 -14.58 9.01 -7.52
CA PRO A 135 -15.23 9.95 -8.44
C PRO A 135 -15.65 11.25 -7.78
N ILE A 136 -16.10 11.18 -6.52
CA ILE A 136 -16.49 12.38 -5.75
C ILE A 136 -15.26 13.23 -5.46
N ALA A 137 -14.16 12.60 -5.03
CA ALA A 137 -12.88 13.27 -4.85
C ALA A 137 -12.37 13.86 -6.18
N GLY A 138 -12.49 13.11 -7.29
CA GLY A 138 -12.14 13.58 -8.63
C GLY A 138 -12.90 14.84 -9.06
N TYR A 139 -14.18 14.94 -8.70
CA TYR A 139 -14.96 16.16 -8.95
C TYR A 139 -14.36 17.37 -8.22
N TRP A 140 -14.01 17.25 -6.94
CA TRP A 140 -13.48 18.35 -6.14
C TRP A 140 -12.04 18.72 -6.48
N PHE A 141 -11.17 17.75 -6.71
CA PHE A 141 -9.73 17.95 -6.84
C PHE A 141 -9.25 18.06 -8.29
N VAL A 142 -10.02 17.54 -9.26
CA VAL A 142 -9.58 17.45 -10.66
C VAL A 142 -10.48 18.29 -11.58
N TYR A 143 -11.80 18.16 -11.46
CA TYR A 143 -12.73 18.90 -12.31
C TYR A 143 -12.87 20.37 -11.90
N ARG A 144 -13.09 20.63 -10.62
CA ARG A 144 -13.32 22.00 -10.14
C ARG A 144 -12.15 22.96 -10.38
N PRO A 145 -10.86 22.53 -10.28
CA PRO A 145 -9.72 23.35 -10.71
C PRO A 145 -9.54 23.47 -12.23
N GLY A 146 -10.30 22.72 -13.04
CA GLY A 146 -10.27 22.80 -14.50
C GLY A 146 -9.24 21.91 -15.19
N TYR A 147 -8.66 20.92 -14.49
CA TYR A 147 -7.66 20.00 -15.08
C TYR A 147 -8.29 19.03 -16.07
N VAL A 148 -9.57 18.72 -15.96
CA VAL A 148 -10.25 17.72 -16.79
C VAL A 148 -11.62 18.23 -17.21
N SER A 149 -12.04 17.88 -18.45
CA SER A 149 -13.37 18.23 -18.96
C SER A 149 -14.47 17.38 -18.29
N LEU A 150 -15.69 17.92 -18.24
CA LEU A 150 -16.85 17.22 -17.66
C LEU A 150 -17.11 15.84 -18.30
N PRO A 151 -17.08 15.69 -19.64
CA PRO A 151 -17.30 14.38 -20.26
C PRO A 151 -16.20 13.36 -19.88
N THR A 152 -14.95 13.78 -19.78
CA THR A 152 -13.85 12.91 -19.34
C THR A 152 -14.05 12.45 -17.89
N LEU A 153 -14.43 13.37 -17.00
CA LEU A 153 -14.75 13.00 -15.62
C LEU A 153 -15.93 12.01 -15.55
N ALA A 154 -16.96 12.23 -16.36
CA ALA A 154 -18.14 11.34 -16.40
C ALA A 154 -17.75 9.92 -16.83
N VAL A 155 -16.96 9.77 -17.89
CA VAL A 155 -16.46 8.45 -18.36
C VAL A 155 -15.64 7.77 -17.28
N LEU A 156 -14.70 8.50 -16.66
CA LEU A 156 -13.88 7.97 -15.57
C LEU A 156 -14.72 7.53 -14.36
N SER A 157 -15.72 8.33 -14.00
CA SER A 157 -16.62 8.02 -12.88
C SER A 157 -17.41 6.72 -13.13
N VAL A 158 -17.92 6.53 -14.36
CA VAL A 158 -18.63 5.29 -14.74
C VAL A 158 -17.70 4.08 -14.65
N LEU A 159 -16.46 4.19 -15.16
CA LEU A 159 -15.47 3.12 -15.06
C LEU A 159 -15.14 2.77 -13.61
N ILE A 160 -14.85 3.78 -12.77
CA ILE A 160 -14.50 3.58 -11.36
C ILE A 160 -15.66 2.97 -10.59
N TRP A 161 -16.89 3.41 -10.82
CA TRP A 161 -18.07 2.80 -10.18
C TRP A 161 -18.33 1.38 -10.68
N GLY A 162 -18.05 1.06 -11.95
CA GLY A 162 -18.07 -0.31 -12.46
C GLY A 162 -17.06 -1.20 -11.72
N ILE A 163 -15.84 -0.70 -11.50
CA ILE A 163 -14.81 -1.41 -10.71
C ILE A 163 -15.27 -1.55 -9.25
N ALA A 164 -15.81 -0.50 -8.63
CA ALA A 164 -16.33 -0.55 -7.27
C ALA A 164 -17.44 -1.61 -7.12
N ALA A 165 -18.36 -1.71 -8.08
CA ALA A 165 -19.39 -2.75 -8.09
C ALA A 165 -18.79 -4.17 -8.19
N CYS A 166 -17.74 -4.36 -8.99
CA CYS A 166 -17.01 -5.63 -9.05
C CYS A 166 -16.32 -5.95 -7.71
N LEU A 167 -15.73 -4.97 -7.04
CA LEU A 167 -15.10 -5.13 -5.74
C LEU A 167 -16.13 -5.49 -4.65
N ILE A 168 -17.27 -4.81 -4.62
CA ILE A 168 -18.40 -5.14 -3.73
C ILE A 168 -18.86 -6.58 -3.95
N ARG A 169 -19.04 -6.98 -5.22
CA ARG A 169 -19.43 -8.36 -5.57
C ARG A 169 -18.37 -9.38 -5.11
N SER A 170 -17.09 -9.03 -5.23
CA SER A 170 -15.98 -9.83 -4.71
C SER A 170 -16.01 -9.95 -3.18
N ALA A 171 -16.32 -8.87 -2.46
CA ALA A 171 -16.45 -8.85 -1.00
C ALA A 171 -17.59 -9.79 -0.53
N VAL A 172 -18.75 -9.73 -1.21
CA VAL A 172 -19.92 -10.56 -0.88
C VAL A 172 -19.64 -12.03 -1.19
N ARG A 173 -19.03 -12.31 -2.35
CA ARG A 173 -18.77 -13.68 -2.83
C ARG A 173 -17.49 -14.32 -2.29
N LEU A 174 -16.74 -13.62 -1.46
CA LEU A 174 -15.46 -14.07 -0.89
C LEU A 174 -14.46 -14.54 -1.97
N GLN A 175 -14.18 -13.67 -2.95
CA GLN A 175 -13.32 -13.96 -4.11
C GLN A 175 -12.05 -13.10 -4.09
N PRO A 176 -11.02 -13.46 -3.30
CA PRO A 176 -9.83 -12.59 -3.10
C PRO A 176 -9.04 -12.30 -4.37
N ILE A 177 -8.94 -13.24 -5.28
CA ILE A 177 -8.24 -13.04 -6.56
C ILE A 177 -8.94 -11.95 -7.40
N LYS A 178 -10.27 -11.91 -7.40
CA LYS A 178 -11.02 -10.86 -8.12
C LYS A 178 -10.92 -9.50 -7.45
N LEU A 179 -10.75 -9.47 -6.12
CA LEU A 179 -10.47 -8.22 -5.40
C LEU A 179 -9.16 -7.61 -5.89
N VAL A 180 -8.09 -8.39 -5.90
CA VAL A 180 -6.77 -7.95 -6.36
C VAL A 180 -6.82 -7.54 -7.83
N GLY A 181 -7.43 -8.36 -8.69
CA GLY A 181 -7.60 -8.04 -10.11
C GLY A 181 -8.34 -6.71 -10.33
N GLY A 182 -9.41 -6.46 -9.57
CA GLY A 182 -10.15 -5.19 -9.64
C GLY A 182 -9.31 -3.98 -9.23
N VAL A 183 -8.49 -4.11 -8.19
CA VAL A 183 -7.56 -3.05 -7.78
C VAL A 183 -6.47 -2.82 -8.83
N LEU A 184 -5.92 -3.88 -9.42
CA LEU A 184 -4.93 -3.74 -10.51
C LEU A 184 -5.52 -3.04 -11.73
N ILE A 185 -6.75 -3.39 -12.12
CA ILE A 185 -7.47 -2.71 -13.22
C ILE A 185 -7.68 -1.23 -12.90
N LEU A 186 -7.99 -0.89 -11.64
CA LEU A 186 -8.11 0.51 -11.20
C LEU A 186 -6.81 1.28 -11.42
N PHE A 187 -5.66 0.72 -10.98
CA PHE A 187 -4.37 1.36 -11.17
C PHE A 187 -4.00 1.52 -12.65
N LEU A 188 -4.16 0.47 -13.46
CA LEU A 188 -3.93 0.54 -14.89
C LEU A 188 -4.81 1.58 -15.58
N SER A 189 -6.09 1.66 -15.19
CA SER A 189 -7.00 2.68 -15.71
C SER A 189 -6.53 4.09 -15.32
N ALA A 190 -6.12 4.29 -14.06
CA ALA A 190 -5.63 5.57 -13.59
C ALA A 190 -4.36 6.00 -14.35
N GLU A 191 -3.40 5.10 -14.56
CA GLU A 191 -2.19 5.38 -15.33
C GLU A 191 -2.51 5.74 -16.80
N CYS A 192 -3.37 4.98 -17.46
CA CYS A 192 -3.76 5.24 -18.85
C CYS A 192 -4.40 6.63 -19.02
N PHE A 193 -5.13 7.12 -18.02
CA PHE A 193 -5.74 8.46 -18.07
C PHE A 193 -4.81 9.57 -17.61
N MET A 194 -3.83 9.28 -16.73
CA MET A 194 -2.88 10.27 -16.25
C MET A 194 -1.75 10.53 -17.26
N LEU A 195 -1.30 9.53 -18.02
CA LEU A 195 -0.24 9.67 -19.02
C LEU A 195 -0.51 10.78 -20.07
N PRO A 196 -1.71 10.91 -20.66
CA PRO A 196 -2.01 12.00 -21.60
C PRO A 196 -2.12 13.39 -20.96
N LEU A 197 -2.27 13.49 -19.63
CA LEU A 197 -2.37 14.76 -18.91
C LEU A 197 -0.98 15.28 -18.47
N LEU A 198 0.05 14.45 -18.52
CA LEU A 198 1.42 14.78 -18.12
C LEU A 198 2.33 15.11 -19.34
N GLY A 199 1.87 14.91 -20.57
CA GLY A 199 2.53 15.26 -21.83
C GLY A 199 1.92 16.45 -22.48
#